data_7bab6a0d7cb4484ee46fcf9da93dd6e5
#
_entry.id   7bab6a0d7cb4484ee46fcf9da93dd6e5
#
_cell.length_a   1.000
_cell.length_b   1.000
_cell.length_c   1.000
_cell.angle_alpha   90.00
_cell.angle_beta   90.00
_cell.angle_gamma   90.00
#
_symmetry.space_group_name_H-M   'P 1'
#
loop_
_entity.id
_entity.type
_entity.pdbx_description
1 polymer ?
#
loop_
_entity_poly.entity_id
_entity_poly.type
_entity_poly.pdbx_seq_one_letter_code
_entity_poly.pdbx_strand_id
1 'polypeptide(L)'
;ALTALSSDLITEYKKDKESRADWEKGYTSGLDLLGFKYNDEGQPFKGASGVTHPLLSEAVTQFQAQAYKELLPPDGPVRTQVVGEASKPKQEQAGRVKEFMNYMLMDKMEEYTPEFDQLLFYLPLAGSAFKKIYYDEIKQRAVSKFVPAEDLVVPYYASDLLDCERITHIIK
;
A
#
# COMPACT_ATOMS: atom_id res chain seq x y z
N ALA A 1 12.37 4.37 34.91
CA ALA A 1 12.43 5.14 33.64
C ALA A 1 11.96 4.30 32.45
N LEU A 2 12.60 3.15 32.14
CA LEU A 2 12.23 2.30 30.99
C LEU A 2 10.82 1.71 31.08
N THR A 3 10.39 1.28 32.27
CA THR A 3 9.06 0.71 32.50
C THR A 3 7.96 1.77 32.29
N ALA A 4 8.19 2.99 32.72
CA ALA A 4 7.26 4.09 32.49
C ALA A 4 7.15 4.41 31.00
N LEU A 5 8.28 4.51 30.28
CA LEU A 5 8.32 4.76 28.83
C LEU A 5 7.58 3.68 28.05
N SER A 6 7.77 2.40 28.39
CA SER A 6 7.06 1.30 27.72
C SER A 6 5.55 1.34 27.97
N SER A 7 5.13 1.68 29.18
CA SER A 7 3.71 1.85 29.51
C SER A 7 3.07 3.00 28.73
N ASP A 8 3.78 4.13 28.61
CA ASP A 8 3.31 5.29 27.86
C ASP A 8 3.17 4.97 26.37
N LEU A 9 4.16 4.31 25.77
CA LEU A 9 4.12 3.88 24.36
C LEU A 9 2.94 2.93 24.08
N ILE A 10 2.69 1.96 24.96
CA ILE A 10 1.57 1.03 24.81
C ILE A 10 0.22 1.77 24.93
N THR A 11 0.13 2.71 25.86
CA THR A 11 -1.09 3.52 26.07
C THR A 11 -1.39 4.38 24.84
N GLU A 12 -0.39 5.05 24.32
CA GLU A 12 -0.52 5.87 23.11
C GLU A 12 -0.87 5.03 21.87
N TYR A 13 -0.24 3.87 21.69
CA TYR A 13 -0.60 2.93 20.63
C TYR A 13 -2.07 2.49 20.71
N LYS A 14 -2.56 2.14 21.91
CA LYS A 14 -3.95 1.75 22.11
C LYS A 14 -4.91 2.88 21.77
N LYS A 15 -4.60 4.10 22.20
CA LYS A 15 -5.38 5.30 21.88
C LYS A 15 -5.46 5.55 20.36
N ASP A 16 -4.34 5.44 19.66
CA ASP A 16 -4.30 5.62 18.21
C ASP A 16 -5.08 4.53 17.49
N LYS A 17 -4.99 3.28 17.96
CA LYS A 17 -5.76 2.16 17.42
C LYS A 17 -7.26 2.32 17.66
N GLU A 18 -7.67 2.74 18.85
CA GLU A 18 -9.09 3.00 19.18
C GLU A 18 -9.66 4.14 18.32
N SER A 19 -8.87 5.17 18.03
CA SER A 19 -9.30 6.32 17.22
C SER A 19 -9.75 5.95 15.82
N ARG A 20 -9.24 4.85 15.25
CA ARG A 20 -9.56 4.37 13.89
C ARG A 20 -10.54 3.19 13.85
N ALA A 21 -11.21 2.88 14.97
CA ALA A 21 -12.08 1.69 15.09
C ALA A 21 -13.19 1.62 14.02
N ASP A 22 -13.77 2.75 13.64
CA ASP A 22 -14.82 2.79 12.62
C ASP A 22 -14.28 2.47 11.23
N TRP A 23 -13.09 2.94 10.90
CA TRP A 23 -12.39 2.55 9.68
C TRP A 23 -12.07 1.05 9.68
N GLU A 24 -11.56 0.50 10.80
CA GLU A 24 -11.25 -0.95 10.92
C GLU A 24 -12.49 -1.82 10.71
N LYS A 25 -13.65 -1.43 11.20
CA LYS A 25 -14.92 -2.13 10.96
C LYS A 25 -15.29 -2.15 9.48
N GLY A 26 -15.22 -0.98 8.81
CA GLY A 26 -15.50 -0.87 7.39
C GLY A 26 -14.54 -1.71 6.54
N TYR A 27 -13.25 -1.65 6.85
CA TYR A 27 -12.20 -2.42 6.18
C TYR A 27 -12.40 -3.93 6.34
N THR A 28 -12.68 -4.40 7.57
CA THR A 28 -12.94 -5.83 7.85
C THR A 28 -14.17 -6.32 7.09
N SER A 29 -15.27 -5.55 7.08
CA SER A 29 -16.45 -5.87 6.28
C SER A 29 -16.14 -5.96 4.78
N GLY A 30 -15.29 -5.07 4.27
CA GLY A 30 -14.82 -5.12 2.89
C GLY A 30 -14.03 -6.40 2.59
N LEU A 31 -13.13 -6.80 3.48
CA LEU A 31 -12.36 -8.05 3.35
C LEU A 31 -13.26 -9.30 3.35
N ASP A 32 -14.29 -9.33 4.20
CA ASP A 32 -15.25 -10.44 4.23
C ASP A 32 -16.03 -10.54 2.90
N LEU A 33 -16.43 -9.42 2.33
CA LEU A 33 -17.06 -9.37 1.01
C LEU A 33 -16.13 -9.83 -0.11
N LEU A 34 -14.84 -9.47 -0.07
CA LEU A 34 -13.84 -9.96 -1.02
C LEU A 34 -13.61 -11.47 -0.87
N GLY A 35 -13.65 -11.98 0.36
CA GLY A 35 -13.50 -13.41 0.66
C GLY A 35 -14.74 -14.25 0.36
N PHE A 36 -15.77 -13.67 -0.27
CA PHE A 36 -17.05 -14.33 -0.54
C PHE A 36 -17.71 -14.92 0.72
N LYS A 37 -17.43 -14.35 1.87
CA LYS A 37 -18.12 -14.68 3.12
C LYS A 37 -19.44 -13.93 3.15
N TYR A 38 -20.42 -14.49 2.47
CA TYR A 38 -21.79 -13.97 2.53
C TYR A 38 -22.48 -14.56 3.75
N ASN A 39 -23.09 -13.72 4.55
CA ASN A 39 -24.12 -14.16 5.47
C ASN A 39 -25.29 -14.62 4.59
N ASP A 40 -25.67 -15.88 4.69
CA ASP A 40 -26.81 -16.46 4.00
C ASP A 40 -28.10 -15.90 4.66
N GLU A 41 -28.27 -14.58 4.58
CA GLU A 41 -29.48 -13.88 4.96
C GLU A 41 -30.53 -14.21 3.91
N GLY A 42 -31.00 -15.43 3.97
CA GLY A 42 -32.19 -16.00 3.35
C GLY A 42 -32.65 -15.37 2.04
N GLN A 43 -33.24 -16.15 1.21
CA GLN A 43 -33.93 -15.68 0.01
C GLN A 43 -34.87 -14.52 0.38
N PRO A 44 -34.78 -13.31 -0.22
CA PRO A 44 -35.65 -12.17 0.10
C PRO A 44 -37.15 -12.51 -0.04
N PHE A 45 -37.48 -13.52 -0.83
CA PHE A 45 -38.81 -14.12 -0.92
C PHE A 45 -38.71 -15.56 -1.46
N LYS A 46 -39.72 -16.38 -1.24
CA LYS A 46 -39.77 -17.78 -1.67
C LYS A 46 -39.59 -17.89 -3.19
N GLY A 47 -38.51 -18.54 -3.63
CA GLY A 47 -38.17 -18.71 -5.04
C GLY A 47 -37.22 -17.66 -5.61
N ALA A 48 -36.73 -16.74 -4.76
CA ALA A 48 -35.66 -15.81 -5.14
C ALA A 48 -34.33 -16.52 -5.29
N SER A 49 -33.49 -16.02 -6.19
CA SER A 49 -32.10 -16.46 -6.30
C SER A 49 -31.25 -15.93 -5.13
N GLY A 50 -30.50 -16.81 -4.46
CA GLY A 50 -29.50 -16.44 -3.44
C GLY A 50 -28.14 -16.02 -4.03
N VAL A 51 -28.04 -15.72 -5.33
CA VAL A 51 -26.80 -15.33 -5.99
C VAL A 51 -26.45 -13.91 -5.62
N THR A 52 -25.27 -13.72 -5.05
CA THR A 52 -24.69 -12.41 -4.74
C THR A 52 -23.73 -12.00 -5.83
N HIS A 53 -23.86 -10.77 -6.32
CA HIS A 53 -22.95 -10.23 -7.33
C HIS A 53 -21.68 -9.68 -6.66
N PRO A 54 -20.46 -10.11 -7.08
CA PRO A 54 -19.20 -9.73 -6.43
C PRO A 54 -18.70 -8.33 -6.88
N LEU A 55 -19.55 -7.31 -6.76
CA LEU A 55 -19.27 -5.95 -7.24
C LEU A 55 -17.98 -5.36 -6.66
N LEU A 56 -17.71 -5.59 -5.36
CA LEU A 56 -16.52 -5.06 -4.72
C LEU A 56 -15.25 -5.72 -5.29
N SER A 57 -15.27 -7.04 -5.44
CA SER A 57 -14.14 -7.78 -6.01
C SER A 57 -13.86 -7.36 -7.45
N GLU A 58 -14.91 -7.18 -8.26
CA GLU A 58 -14.81 -6.70 -9.62
C GLU A 58 -14.20 -5.28 -9.68
N ALA A 59 -14.72 -4.36 -8.87
CA ALA A 59 -14.23 -2.98 -8.83
C ALA A 59 -12.75 -2.88 -8.39
N VAL A 60 -12.36 -3.63 -7.36
CA VAL A 60 -10.97 -3.68 -6.88
C VAL A 60 -10.03 -4.24 -7.94
N THR A 61 -10.43 -5.33 -8.60
CA THR A 61 -9.61 -5.97 -9.64
C THR A 61 -9.49 -5.10 -10.89
N GLN A 62 -10.56 -4.41 -11.29
CA GLN A 62 -10.51 -3.47 -12.41
C GLN A 62 -9.58 -2.29 -12.11
N PHE A 63 -9.68 -1.71 -10.91
CA PHE A 63 -8.77 -0.64 -10.49
C PHE A 63 -7.31 -1.11 -10.52
N GLN A 64 -7.02 -2.26 -9.92
CA GLN A 64 -5.68 -2.84 -9.90
C GLN A 64 -5.12 -3.02 -11.32
N ALA A 65 -5.88 -3.63 -12.21
CA ALA A 65 -5.45 -3.91 -13.57
C ALA A 65 -5.15 -2.63 -14.39
N GLN A 66 -6.00 -1.61 -14.23
CA GLN A 66 -5.80 -0.32 -14.91
C GLN A 66 -4.60 0.44 -14.32
N ALA A 67 -4.53 0.55 -13.00
CA ALA A 67 -3.45 1.26 -12.31
C ALA A 67 -2.09 0.57 -12.54
N TYR A 68 -2.04 -0.76 -12.51
CA TYR A 68 -0.82 -1.52 -12.77
C TYR A 68 -0.24 -1.21 -14.15
N LYS A 69 -1.08 -1.22 -15.18
CA LYS A 69 -0.65 -0.95 -16.57
C LYS A 69 -0.10 0.47 -16.74
N GLU A 70 -0.70 1.45 -16.07
CA GLU A 70 -0.29 2.85 -16.16
C GLU A 70 0.97 3.16 -15.34
N LEU A 71 1.10 2.55 -14.16
CA LEU A 71 2.18 2.85 -13.22
C LEU A 71 3.42 1.99 -13.40
N LEU A 72 3.27 0.79 -13.98
CA LEU A 72 4.36 -0.12 -14.30
C LEU A 72 4.39 -0.45 -15.80
N PRO A 73 4.72 0.54 -16.67
CA PRO A 73 4.86 0.29 -18.10
C PRO A 73 6.04 -0.66 -18.37
N PRO A 74 6.03 -1.40 -19.49
CA PRO A 74 7.10 -2.35 -19.86
C PRO A 74 8.50 -1.73 -19.91
N ASP A 75 8.59 -0.44 -20.26
CA ASP A 75 9.86 0.31 -20.33
C ASP A 75 10.39 0.74 -18.95
N GLY A 76 9.69 0.38 -17.88
CA GLY A 76 9.97 0.75 -16.49
C GLY A 76 9.30 2.06 -16.06
N PRO A 77 9.04 2.22 -14.74
CA PRO A 77 8.30 3.35 -14.20
C PRO A 77 9.08 4.66 -14.14
N VAL A 78 10.41 4.61 -14.23
CA VAL A 78 11.27 5.79 -14.05
C VAL A 78 11.43 6.56 -15.36
N ARG A 79 11.11 7.86 -15.29
CA ARG A 79 11.42 8.85 -16.33
C ARG A 79 12.31 9.92 -15.74
N THR A 80 13.24 10.43 -16.54
CA THR A 80 14.16 11.49 -16.14
C THR A 80 13.92 12.75 -16.95
N GLN A 81 14.01 13.90 -16.31
CA GLN A 81 13.91 15.20 -16.95
C GLN A 81 15.09 16.07 -16.50
N VAL A 82 15.75 16.73 -17.45
CA VAL A 82 16.79 17.71 -17.13
C VAL A 82 16.13 19.02 -16.74
N VAL A 83 16.42 19.50 -15.54
CA VAL A 83 15.95 20.81 -15.06
C VAL A 83 17.01 21.87 -15.37
N GLY A 84 16.61 23.01 -15.91
CA GLY A 84 17.48 24.11 -16.33
C GLY A 84 18.02 23.92 -17.76
N GLU A 85 19.18 24.48 -18.06
CA GLU A 85 19.78 24.38 -19.41
C GLU A 85 20.11 22.92 -19.76
N ALA A 86 19.50 22.46 -20.83
CA ALA A 86 19.74 21.12 -21.38
C ALA A 86 20.97 21.14 -22.27
N SER A 87 22.08 20.56 -21.79
CA SER A 87 23.27 20.29 -22.59
C SER A 87 23.30 18.81 -22.98
N LYS A 88 23.98 18.48 -24.08
CA LYS A 88 24.14 17.09 -24.52
C LYS A 88 24.69 16.15 -23.45
N PRO A 89 25.75 16.50 -22.69
CA PRO A 89 26.24 15.65 -21.59
C PRO A 89 25.19 15.42 -20.50
N LYS A 90 24.39 16.43 -20.14
CA LYS A 90 23.32 16.28 -19.14
C LYS A 90 22.19 15.36 -19.60
N GLN A 91 21.85 15.41 -20.90
CA GLN A 91 20.85 14.52 -21.49
C GLN A 91 21.32 13.06 -21.49
N GLU A 92 22.60 12.83 -21.87
CA GLU A 92 23.22 11.51 -21.82
C GLU A 92 23.29 10.96 -20.38
N GLN A 93 23.61 11.82 -19.42
CA GLN A 93 23.60 11.45 -18.00
C GLN A 93 22.19 11.09 -17.52
N ALA A 94 21.17 11.88 -17.89
CA ALA A 94 19.78 11.60 -17.55
C ALA A 94 19.32 10.25 -18.15
N GLY A 95 19.73 9.92 -19.38
CA GLY A 95 19.50 8.60 -19.99
C GLY A 95 20.08 7.46 -19.15
N ARG A 96 21.37 7.55 -18.78
CA ARG A 96 22.03 6.53 -17.94
C ARG A 96 21.35 6.37 -16.57
N VAL A 97 20.94 7.48 -15.94
CA VAL A 97 20.20 7.43 -14.67
C VAL A 97 18.86 6.73 -14.83
N LYS A 98 18.10 7.04 -15.89
CA LYS A 98 16.85 6.37 -16.21
C LYS A 98 17.03 4.85 -16.34
N GLU A 99 17.98 4.44 -17.16
CA GLU A 99 18.27 3.02 -17.42
C GLU A 99 18.69 2.30 -16.15
N PHE A 100 19.60 2.88 -15.38
CA PHE A 100 20.07 2.30 -14.13
C PHE A 100 18.94 2.17 -13.07
N MET A 101 18.11 3.19 -12.91
CA MET A 101 17.00 3.14 -11.94
C MET A 101 15.93 2.13 -12.35
N ASN A 102 15.57 2.04 -13.63
CA ASN A 102 14.65 1.03 -14.12
C ASN A 102 15.23 -0.38 -13.93
N TYR A 103 16.51 -0.60 -14.25
CA TYR A 103 17.19 -1.85 -13.98
C TYR A 103 17.16 -2.22 -12.47
N MET A 104 17.41 -1.25 -11.59
CA MET A 104 17.34 -1.49 -10.14
C MET A 104 15.94 -1.90 -9.68
N LEU A 105 14.89 -1.22 -10.17
CA LEU A 105 13.50 -1.47 -9.76
C LEU A 105 12.90 -2.74 -10.37
N MET A 106 13.18 -2.99 -11.65
CA MET A 106 12.50 -4.07 -12.39
C MET A 106 13.27 -5.40 -12.38
N ASP A 107 14.61 -5.35 -12.29
CA ASP A 107 15.46 -6.54 -12.36
C ASP A 107 16.12 -6.89 -11.03
N LYS A 108 16.64 -5.88 -10.30
CA LYS A 108 17.36 -6.14 -9.05
C LYS A 108 16.45 -6.27 -7.83
N MET A 109 15.37 -5.51 -7.78
CA MET A 109 14.38 -5.59 -6.71
C MET A 109 13.27 -6.58 -7.12
N GLU A 110 13.52 -7.88 -6.99
CA GLU A 110 12.56 -8.94 -7.35
C GLU A 110 11.19 -8.76 -6.65
N GLU A 111 11.20 -8.18 -5.44
CA GLU A 111 10.00 -7.90 -4.66
C GLU A 111 9.22 -6.67 -5.15
N TYR A 112 9.82 -5.78 -5.94
CA TYR A 112 9.21 -4.48 -6.26
C TYR A 112 7.85 -4.62 -6.96
N THR A 113 7.81 -5.42 -8.01
CA THR A 113 6.60 -5.64 -8.82
C THR A 113 5.49 -6.35 -8.06
N PRO A 114 5.72 -7.51 -7.41
CA PRO A 114 4.66 -8.20 -6.65
C PRO A 114 4.17 -7.39 -5.44
N GLU A 115 5.05 -6.71 -4.72
CA GLU A 115 4.67 -5.85 -3.60
C GLU A 115 3.90 -4.60 -4.06
N PHE A 116 4.18 -4.10 -5.25
CA PHE A 116 3.43 -3.00 -5.84
C PHE A 116 2.04 -3.44 -6.33
N ASP A 117 1.94 -4.63 -6.89
CA ASP A 117 0.67 -5.23 -7.30
C ASP A 117 -0.26 -5.44 -6.09
N GLN A 118 0.26 -5.95 -4.99
CA GLN A 118 -0.48 -6.03 -3.72
C GLN A 118 -0.94 -4.66 -3.23
N LEU A 119 -0.07 -3.64 -3.28
CA LEU A 119 -0.42 -2.28 -2.89
C LEU A 119 -1.61 -1.77 -3.70
N LEU A 120 -1.61 -1.98 -5.01
CA LEU A 120 -2.71 -1.55 -5.89
C LEU A 120 -4.02 -2.28 -5.64
N PHE A 121 -3.95 -3.53 -5.19
CA PHE A 121 -5.13 -4.28 -4.79
C PHE A 121 -5.75 -3.77 -3.49
N TYR A 122 -4.91 -3.51 -2.48
CA TYR A 122 -5.39 -3.07 -1.16
C TYR A 122 -5.75 -1.59 -1.09
N LEU A 123 -5.17 -0.74 -1.95
CA LEU A 123 -5.39 0.70 -1.95
C LEU A 123 -6.88 1.10 -2.09
N PRO A 124 -7.66 0.61 -3.07
CA PRO A 124 -9.07 0.98 -3.19
C PRO A 124 -9.95 0.45 -2.06
N LEU A 125 -9.54 -0.65 -1.43
CA LEU A 125 -10.26 -1.27 -0.32
C LEU A 125 -10.06 -0.54 1.01
N ALA A 126 -8.80 -0.21 1.32
CA ALA A 126 -8.42 0.41 2.59
C ALA A 126 -8.47 1.95 2.55
N GLY A 127 -8.48 2.55 1.34
CA GLY A 127 -8.36 3.99 1.12
C GLY A 127 -6.93 4.53 1.22
N SER A 128 -6.01 3.75 1.80
CA SER A 128 -4.58 4.08 1.88
C SER A 128 -3.73 2.82 1.86
N ALA A 129 -2.50 2.96 1.37
CA ALA A 129 -1.51 1.89 1.32
C ALA A 129 -0.11 2.50 1.42
N PHE A 130 0.81 1.78 2.04
CA PHE A 130 2.12 2.32 2.35
C PHE A 130 3.22 1.46 1.75
N LYS A 131 4.36 2.08 1.47
CA LYS A 131 5.59 1.40 1.09
C LYS A 131 6.70 1.74 2.08
N LYS A 132 7.40 0.70 2.54
CA LYS A 132 8.62 0.84 3.34
C LYS A 132 9.82 0.59 2.45
N ILE A 133 10.65 1.62 2.28
CA ILE A 133 11.88 1.55 1.50
C ILE A 133 13.05 1.64 2.47
N TYR A 134 13.95 0.66 2.40
CA TYR A 134 15.14 0.61 3.26
C TYR A 134 16.27 -0.13 2.55
N TYR A 135 17.49 0.03 3.04
CA TYR A 135 18.63 -0.74 2.59
C TYR A 135 18.74 -2.03 3.43
N ASP A 136 18.76 -3.17 2.75
CA ASP A 136 18.93 -4.47 3.38
C ASP A 136 20.43 -4.86 3.36
N GLU A 137 21.04 -4.94 4.54
CA GLU A 137 22.46 -5.26 4.67
C GLU A 137 22.80 -6.70 4.27
N ILE A 138 21.83 -7.63 4.39
CA ILE A 138 22.02 -9.01 3.98
C ILE A 138 21.99 -9.14 2.46
N LYS A 139 21.01 -8.49 1.83
CA LYS A 139 20.84 -8.49 0.38
C LYS A 139 21.77 -7.50 -0.33
N GLN A 140 22.44 -6.61 0.42
CA GLN A 140 23.33 -5.56 -0.09
C GLN A 140 22.66 -4.67 -1.17
N ARG A 141 21.37 -4.38 -0.99
CA ARG A 141 20.58 -3.55 -1.92
C ARG A 141 19.38 -2.88 -1.23
N ALA A 142 18.83 -1.88 -1.87
CA ALA A 142 17.56 -1.30 -1.45
C ALA A 142 16.42 -2.33 -1.65
N VAL A 143 15.48 -2.31 -0.74
CA VAL A 143 14.28 -3.15 -0.70
C VAL A 143 13.06 -2.28 -0.55
N SER A 144 12.00 -2.61 -1.27
CA SER A 144 10.71 -1.91 -1.22
C SER A 144 9.61 -2.91 -0.85
N LYS A 145 9.04 -2.76 0.35
CA LYS A 145 7.97 -3.63 0.84
C LYS A 145 6.65 -2.91 0.95
N PHE A 146 5.59 -3.58 0.61
CA PHE A 146 4.23 -3.13 0.89
C PHE A 146 3.94 -3.26 2.39
N VAL A 147 3.26 -2.26 2.94
CA VAL A 147 2.74 -2.26 4.30
C VAL A 147 1.25 -1.96 4.22
N PRO A 148 0.39 -2.92 4.57
CA PRO A 148 -1.05 -2.69 4.57
C PRO A 148 -1.44 -1.65 5.62
N ALA A 149 -2.54 -0.92 5.37
CA ALA A 149 -3.00 0.13 6.26
C ALA A 149 -3.33 -0.37 7.67
N GLU A 150 -3.69 -1.64 7.82
CA GLU A 150 -3.92 -2.27 9.13
C GLU A 150 -2.67 -2.36 9.99
N ASP A 151 -1.49 -2.52 9.38
CA ASP A 151 -0.21 -2.69 10.06
C ASP A 151 0.52 -1.36 10.33
N LEU A 152 0.04 -0.24 9.78
CA LEU A 152 0.56 1.09 10.08
C LEU A 152 -0.45 1.87 10.91
N VAL A 153 -0.19 2.01 12.20
CA VAL A 153 -1.07 2.73 13.14
C VAL A 153 -0.56 4.14 13.32
N VAL A 154 -1.42 5.10 12.97
CA VAL A 154 -1.23 6.54 13.15
C VAL A 154 -2.47 7.11 13.83
N PRO A 155 -2.39 8.27 14.51
CA PRO A 155 -3.57 8.97 15.01
C PRO A 155 -4.55 9.25 13.87
N TYR A 156 -5.84 8.96 14.05
CA TYR A 156 -6.84 9.07 12.97
C TYR A 156 -6.99 10.49 12.40
N TYR A 157 -6.68 11.50 13.20
CA TYR A 157 -6.70 12.91 12.77
C TYR A 157 -5.47 13.33 11.95
N ALA A 158 -4.45 12.49 11.84
CA ALA A 158 -3.25 12.81 11.08
C ALA A 158 -3.57 12.91 9.59
N SER A 159 -3.28 14.07 9.01
CA SER A 159 -3.47 14.33 7.57
C SER A 159 -2.25 13.99 6.74
N ASP A 160 -1.06 14.00 7.33
CA ASP A 160 0.23 13.69 6.70
C ASP A 160 1.11 12.89 7.67
N LEU A 161 1.92 11.98 7.12
CA LEU A 161 2.90 11.23 7.88
C LEU A 161 4.06 12.12 8.38
N LEU A 162 4.35 13.24 7.72
CA LEU A 162 5.42 14.17 8.13
C LEU A 162 5.05 14.95 9.40
N ASP A 163 3.77 15.29 9.55
CA ASP A 163 3.26 16.05 10.69
C ASP A 163 2.65 15.15 11.78
N CYS A 164 2.78 13.83 11.61
CA CYS A 164 2.21 12.86 12.54
C CYS A 164 3.05 12.78 13.82
N GLU A 165 2.40 12.89 14.97
CA GLU A 165 3.08 12.78 16.26
C GLU A 165 3.75 11.41 16.47
N ARG A 166 3.12 10.35 15.96
CA ARG A 166 3.58 8.97 16.10
C ARG A 166 3.21 8.15 14.88
N ILE A 167 4.12 7.25 14.51
CA ILE A 167 3.88 6.23 13.49
C ILE A 167 4.30 4.89 14.08
N THR A 168 3.36 3.97 14.24
CA THR A 168 3.63 2.62 14.74
C THR A 168 3.46 1.61 13.62
N HIS A 169 4.53 0.90 13.27
CA HIS A 169 4.51 -0.20 12.31
C HIS A 169 4.48 -1.53 13.06
N ILE A 170 3.43 -2.30 12.86
CA ILE A 170 3.26 -3.65 13.42
C ILE A 170 3.99 -4.62 12.49
N ILE A 171 5.00 -5.31 13.02
CA ILE A 171 5.73 -6.35 12.29
C ILE A 171 5.22 -7.69 12.82
N LYS A 172 4.64 -8.49 11.93
CA LYS A 172 4.14 -9.86 12.21
C LYS A 172 5.19 -10.90 11.85
#